data_fc91dd9237c1f55bcbee5f31c4f71b6f
#
_entry.id   fc91dd9237c1f55bcbee5f31c4f71b6f
#
_cell.length_a   1.000
_cell.length_b   1.000
_cell.length_c   1.000
_cell.angle_alpha   90.00
_cell.angle_beta   90.00
_cell.angle_gamma   90.00
#
_symmetry.space_group_name_H-M   'P 1'
#
loop_
_entity.id
_entity.type
_entity.pdbx_description
1 polymer ?
#
loop_
_entity_poly.entity_id
_entity_poly.type
_entity_poly.pdbx_seq_one_letter_code
_entity_poly.pdbx_strand_id
1 'polypeptide(L)'
;MERRSFLLKSATVAGAGLAAVAAPAMAQNSPTVRWRMSTGWPKSLDTIYGSAEALCKRVSELTEGKFEIRAFPGGELVPYAQNMDAISNGTVECNHVLSTAFVGKNTAVTFDTGLSFGMNARQHNSWVHFGGGLKLLREMYSQYNIVNFVAGNVGVQMGGWFRKEIKDLDSLQGLKMRIGGIGGMVLSKLGAVPQQIPPSDIYSSLEKGTIDAAEWIGPYDDEKLGLNKVAPFYYSPGWFEGSASLTTMVNKDAWEALPANFKAAFETACNEQTMLSLAKYDALNPGALRKLVAEGAKLRYFPKDVMKAAYDKSQELWKELSDSNADFAKIYPSWKAFQEQEASWFRVAESALDNFTFSELGKRS
;
A
#
# COMPACT_ATOMS: atom_id res chain seq x y z
N MET A 1 3.97 -24.21 -71.53
CA MET A 1 5.25 -24.66 -72.15
C MET A 1 6.14 -23.39 -72.11
N GLU A 2 7.26 -23.25 -71.46
CA GLU A 2 8.19 -24.18 -70.82
C GLU A 2 8.84 -23.52 -69.61
N ARG A 3 8.83 -24.21 -68.54
CA ARG A 3 9.76 -23.97 -67.42
C ARG A 3 11.06 -24.68 -67.80
N ARG A 4 12.19 -24.13 -67.42
CA ARG A 4 13.57 -24.63 -67.44
C ARG A 4 14.46 -23.88 -68.44
N SER A 5 15.12 -22.89 -67.89
CA SER A 5 16.57 -22.69 -68.15
C SER A 5 17.07 -21.35 -67.53
N PHE A 6 17.29 -21.39 -66.25
CA PHE A 6 18.10 -20.34 -65.59
C PHE A 6 18.92 -20.92 -64.42
N LEU A 7 19.59 -21.99 -64.73
CA LEU A 7 20.66 -22.53 -63.88
C LEU A 7 21.83 -22.88 -64.78
N LEU A 8 22.91 -22.22 -64.57
CA LEU A 8 24.26 -22.36 -65.10
C LEU A 8 24.77 -21.16 -65.88
N LYS A 9 25.29 -20.22 -65.11
CA LYS A 9 26.50 -19.44 -65.40
C LYS A 9 26.69 -18.42 -64.31
N SER A 10 27.50 -18.75 -63.35
CA SER A 10 28.79 -18.05 -63.18
C SER A 10 29.40 -18.45 -61.85
N ALA A 11 30.35 -19.32 -61.95
CA ALA A 11 31.40 -19.42 -60.94
C ALA A 11 32.40 -18.29 -61.18
N THR A 12 33.09 -17.90 -60.10
CA THR A 12 34.25 -17.03 -60.03
C THR A 12 34.00 -15.52 -60.03
N VAL A 13 33.87 -14.95 -58.82
CA VAL A 13 34.70 -13.85 -58.36
C VAL A 13 35.05 -14.03 -56.88
N ALA A 14 36.31 -13.97 -56.66
CA ALA A 14 37.02 -14.17 -55.41
C ALA A 14 36.73 -13.10 -54.33
N GLY A 15 36.78 -13.57 -53.09
CA GLY A 15 37.45 -12.86 -52.00
C GLY A 15 37.13 -11.39 -51.76
N ALA A 16 36.01 -11.12 -51.00
CA ALA A 16 35.96 -9.92 -50.20
C ALA A 16 35.51 -10.36 -48.82
N GLY A 17 36.40 -10.21 -47.86
CA GLY A 17 36.23 -10.62 -46.48
C GLY A 17 34.97 -10.04 -45.88
N LEU A 18 34.08 -10.91 -45.44
CA LEU A 18 33.14 -10.60 -44.37
C LEU A 18 33.97 -10.34 -43.10
N ALA A 19 34.43 -9.12 -42.93
CA ALA A 19 34.75 -8.60 -41.64
C ALA A 19 33.42 -8.57 -40.89
N ALA A 20 33.09 -9.66 -40.20
CA ALA A 20 32.13 -9.63 -39.11
C ALA A 20 32.65 -8.53 -38.19
N VAL A 21 32.03 -7.37 -38.25
CA VAL A 21 32.12 -6.39 -37.19
C VAL A 21 31.51 -7.06 -36.00
N ALA A 22 32.34 -7.79 -35.25
CA ALA A 22 32.01 -8.15 -33.87
C ALA A 22 31.81 -6.79 -33.16
N ALA A 23 30.54 -6.34 -33.13
CA ALA A 23 30.17 -5.35 -32.16
C ALA A 23 30.71 -5.88 -30.83
N PRO A 24 31.57 -5.13 -30.13
CA PRO A 24 31.97 -5.57 -28.81
C PRO A 24 30.69 -5.72 -28.03
N ALA A 25 30.36 -6.94 -27.65
CA ALA A 25 29.47 -7.19 -26.55
C ALA A 25 30.15 -6.49 -25.36
N MET A 26 29.83 -5.23 -25.18
CA MET A 26 30.04 -4.53 -23.93
C MET A 26 29.14 -5.31 -22.97
N ALA A 27 29.63 -6.43 -22.43
CA ALA A 27 29.20 -6.93 -21.17
C ALA A 27 29.43 -5.77 -20.22
N GLN A 28 28.42 -4.90 -20.10
CA GLN A 28 28.41 -3.86 -19.10
C GLN A 28 28.54 -4.62 -17.79
N ASN A 29 29.72 -4.51 -17.17
CA ASN A 29 29.91 -4.91 -15.79
C ASN A 29 29.02 -4.01 -14.94
N SER A 30 27.73 -4.34 -14.91
CA SER A 30 26.80 -3.66 -14.03
C SER A 30 27.35 -3.83 -12.61
N PRO A 31 27.48 -2.75 -11.85
CA PRO A 31 28.00 -2.83 -10.48
C PRO A 31 27.14 -3.76 -9.64
N THR A 32 27.74 -4.41 -8.66
CA THR A 32 26.94 -5.10 -7.62
C THR A 32 26.48 -4.06 -6.62
N VAL A 33 25.15 -3.98 -6.43
CA VAL A 33 24.51 -3.08 -5.47
C VAL A 33 23.84 -3.89 -4.37
N ARG A 34 24.01 -3.47 -3.13
CA ARG A 34 23.35 -4.09 -1.97
C ARG A 34 22.69 -3.03 -1.13
N TRP A 35 21.37 -3.19 -0.90
CA TRP A 35 20.57 -2.32 -0.07
C TRP A 35 19.96 -3.06 1.10
N ARG A 36 19.63 -2.30 2.14
CA ARG A 36 18.82 -2.74 3.28
C ARG A 36 17.45 -2.10 3.15
N MET A 37 16.39 -2.90 3.31
CA MET A 37 15.02 -2.43 3.34
C MET A 37 14.49 -2.55 4.76
N SER A 38 14.26 -1.43 5.43
CA SER A 38 13.55 -1.41 6.71
C SER A 38 12.05 -1.55 6.48
N THR A 39 11.38 -2.39 7.24
CA THR A 39 9.91 -2.51 7.13
C THR A 39 9.21 -2.07 8.41
N GLY A 40 7.88 -1.86 8.31
CA GLY A 40 7.02 -1.63 9.46
C GLY A 40 6.38 -2.92 10.03
N TRP A 41 6.75 -4.11 9.53
CA TRP A 41 5.98 -5.33 9.65
C TRP A 41 6.65 -6.39 10.51
N PRO A 42 5.88 -7.11 11.35
CA PRO A 42 6.38 -8.32 11.97
C PRO A 42 6.55 -9.43 10.92
N LYS A 43 7.61 -10.21 11.07
CA LYS A 43 7.96 -11.30 10.13
C LYS A 43 6.89 -12.39 10.01
N SER A 44 6.01 -12.50 11.00
CA SER A 44 4.88 -13.46 11.00
C SER A 44 3.80 -13.16 9.98
N LEU A 45 3.72 -11.93 9.46
CA LEU A 45 2.73 -11.52 8.46
C LEU A 45 3.26 -11.75 7.04
N ASP A 46 3.03 -12.95 6.51
CA ASP A 46 3.48 -13.38 5.17
C ASP A 46 2.78 -12.65 4.02
N THR A 47 1.76 -11.85 4.30
CA THR A 47 1.13 -10.92 3.37
C THR A 47 2.01 -9.68 3.20
N ILE A 48 2.03 -8.83 4.20
CA ILE A 48 2.63 -7.50 4.14
C ILE A 48 4.17 -7.55 4.25
N TYR A 49 4.74 -8.37 5.17
CA TYR A 49 6.18 -8.61 5.21
C TYR A 49 6.63 -9.47 4.02
N GLY A 50 5.86 -10.50 3.68
CA GLY A 50 6.13 -11.33 2.52
C GLY A 50 6.09 -10.56 1.19
N SER A 51 5.30 -9.48 1.09
CA SER A 51 5.32 -8.58 -0.07
C SER A 51 6.66 -7.84 -0.19
N ALA A 52 7.22 -7.36 0.92
CA ALA A 52 8.55 -6.74 0.93
C ALA A 52 9.64 -7.74 0.51
N GLU A 53 9.60 -9.00 1.02
CA GLU A 53 10.55 -10.05 0.62
C GLU A 53 10.40 -10.40 -0.86
N ALA A 54 9.17 -10.49 -1.37
CA ALA A 54 8.90 -10.79 -2.78
C ALA A 54 9.40 -9.67 -3.70
N LEU A 55 9.25 -8.39 -3.31
CA LEU A 55 9.83 -7.25 -4.02
C LEU A 55 11.35 -7.39 -4.10
N CYS A 56 12.01 -7.63 -2.97
CA CYS A 56 13.45 -7.79 -2.91
C CYS A 56 13.95 -8.93 -3.81
N LYS A 57 13.26 -10.08 -3.74
CA LYS A 57 13.55 -11.24 -4.59
C LYS A 57 13.38 -10.90 -6.07
N ARG A 58 12.29 -10.20 -6.42
CA ARG A 58 12.01 -9.83 -7.81
C ARG A 58 13.05 -8.89 -8.40
N VAL A 59 13.52 -7.91 -7.62
CA VAL A 59 14.64 -7.04 -8.03
C VAL A 59 15.91 -7.86 -8.32
N SER A 60 16.25 -8.80 -7.44
CA SER A 60 17.41 -9.67 -7.64
C SER A 60 17.27 -10.53 -8.91
N GLU A 61 16.11 -11.13 -9.16
CA GLU A 61 15.83 -11.91 -10.36
C GLU A 61 15.99 -11.07 -11.64
N LEU A 62 15.40 -9.88 -11.68
CA LEU A 62 15.45 -8.98 -12.83
C LEU A 62 16.84 -8.41 -13.12
N THR A 63 17.74 -8.49 -12.15
CA THR A 63 19.11 -7.96 -12.25
C THR A 63 20.19 -9.04 -12.19
N GLU A 64 19.79 -10.32 -12.35
CA GLU A 64 20.70 -11.47 -12.31
C GLU A 64 21.57 -11.52 -11.05
N GLY A 65 20.99 -11.13 -9.89
CA GLY A 65 21.68 -11.10 -8.61
C GLY A 65 22.63 -9.91 -8.43
N LYS A 66 22.68 -8.97 -9.37
CA LYS A 66 23.59 -7.81 -9.27
C LYS A 66 23.03 -6.67 -8.42
N PHE A 67 21.72 -6.61 -8.22
CA PHE A 67 21.07 -5.71 -7.28
C PHE A 67 20.31 -6.53 -6.24
N GLU A 68 20.89 -6.61 -5.06
CA GLU A 68 20.33 -7.36 -3.93
C GLU A 68 19.79 -6.39 -2.88
N ILE A 69 18.55 -6.61 -2.47
CA ILE A 69 17.90 -5.89 -1.37
C ILE A 69 17.54 -6.90 -0.31
N ARG A 70 17.86 -6.61 0.95
CA ARG A 70 17.47 -7.43 2.08
C ARG A 70 16.42 -6.72 2.92
N ALA A 71 15.24 -7.34 3.06
CA ALA A 71 14.20 -6.87 3.96
C ALA A 71 14.51 -7.24 5.43
N PHE A 72 14.22 -6.30 6.33
CA PHE A 72 14.36 -6.44 7.78
C PHE A 72 13.01 -6.15 8.44
N PRO A 73 12.58 -6.97 9.40
CA PRO A 73 11.32 -6.76 10.11
C PRO A 73 11.31 -5.45 10.90
N GLY A 74 10.11 -5.02 11.24
CA GLY A 74 9.89 -3.76 11.95
C GLY A 74 10.66 -3.68 13.26
N GLY A 75 11.40 -2.60 13.44
CA GLY A 75 12.19 -2.33 14.64
C GLY A 75 13.60 -2.91 14.65
N GLU A 76 13.98 -3.77 13.67
CA GLU A 76 15.32 -4.40 13.65
C GLU A 76 16.41 -3.42 13.24
N LEU A 77 16.19 -2.60 12.22
CA LEU A 77 17.15 -1.57 11.78
C LEU A 77 16.92 -0.23 12.48
N VAL A 78 15.67 0.21 12.49
CA VAL A 78 15.23 1.49 13.07
C VAL A 78 13.83 1.35 13.64
N PRO A 79 13.46 2.10 14.71
CA PRO A 79 12.09 2.16 15.18
C PRO A 79 11.13 2.61 14.06
N TYR A 80 9.91 2.05 14.04
CA TYR A 80 8.97 2.26 12.94
C TYR A 80 8.73 3.76 12.64
N ALA A 81 8.48 4.56 13.67
CA ALA A 81 8.24 6.00 13.53
C ALA A 81 9.44 6.79 12.97
N GLN A 82 10.66 6.23 13.00
CA GLN A 82 11.88 6.87 12.51
C GLN A 82 12.26 6.44 11.09
N ASN A 83 11.46 5.54 10.45
CA ASN A 83 11.79 5.02 9.14
C ASN A 83 11.96 6.12 8.08
N MET A 84 11.07 7.11 8.04
CA MET A 84 11.16 8.20 7.07
C MET A 84 12.44 9.03 7.25
N ASP A 85 12.85 9.28 8.49
CA ASP A 85 14.12 10.00 8.78
C ASP A 85 15.34 9.19 8.38
N ALA A 86 15.31 7.88 8.64
CA ALA A 86 16.40 6.98 8.29
C ALA A 86 16.64 6.92 6.77
N ILE A 87 15.55 6.96 5.98
CA ILE A 87 15.65 7.05 4.52
C ILE A 87 16.13 8.44 4.09
N SER A 88 15.56 9.50 4.65
CA SER A 88 15.91 10.89 4.34
C SER A 88 17.41 11.16 4.49
N ASN A 89 18.02 10.67 5.57
CA ASN A 89 19.44 10.89 5.88
C ASN A 89 20.38 9.80 5.36
N GLY A 90 19.86 8.78 4.65
CA GLY A 90 20.66 7.70 4.05
C GLY A 90 21.16 6.64 5.06
N THR A 91 20.65 6.60 6.28
CA THR A 91 20.99 5.54 7.27
C THR A 91 20.56 4.16 6.75
N VAL A 92 19.43 4.10 6.03
CA VAL A 92 18.92 2.93 5.33
C VAL A 92 18.56 3.34 3.90
N GLU A 93 18.81 2.49 2.94
CA GLU A 93 18.68 2.82 1.53
C GLU A 93 17.21 2.89 1.07
N CYS A 94 16.36 1.98 1.58
CA CYS A 94 14.92 1.99 1.28
C CYS A 94 14.10 1.39 2.43
N ASN A 95 12.78 1.58 2.37
CA ASN A 95 11.83 0.98 3.30
C ASN A 95 10.63 0.37 2.56
N HIS A 96 9.76 -0.32 3.33
CA HIS A 96 8.44 -0.74 2.89
C HIS A 96 7.46 -0.53 4.04
N VAL A 97 6.55 0.43 3.89
CA VAL A 97 5.77 1.01 5.00
C VAL A 97 4.37 1.45 4.54
N LEU A 98 3.52 1.81 5.50
CA LEU A 98 2.37 2.71 5.28
C LEU A 98 2.82 4.14 5.58
N SER A 99 2.77 5.02 4.59
CA SER A 99 3.23 6.41 4.72
C SER A 99 2.42 7.21 5.74
N THR A 100 1.17 6.83 5.98
CA THR A 100 0.30 7.42 7.00
C THR A 100 0.89 7.35 8.42
N ALA A 101 1.86 6.48 8.68
CA ALA A 101 2.59 6.46 9.96
C ALA A 101 3.40 7.74 10.23
N PHE A 102 3.65 8.54 9.21
CA PHE A 102 4.49 9.75 9.29
C PHE A 102 3.68 11.04 9.21
N VAL A 103 2.37 11.00 9.42
CA VAL A 103 1.49 12.20 9.43
C VAL A 103 1.92 13.26 10.44
N GLY A 104 2.63 12.86 11.49
CA GLY A 104 3.22 13.79 12.46
C GLY A 104 4.37 14.65 11.88
N LYS A 105 4.97 14.25 10.74
CA LYS A 105 5.98 15.03 10.02
C LYS A 105 5.35 15.88 8.93
N ASN A 106 4.48 15.28 8.15
CA ASN A 106 3.74 15.97 7.09
C ASN A 106 2.43 15.22 6.85
N THR A 107 1.31 15.88 7.09
CA THR A 107 -0.01 15.25 6.93
C THR A 107 -0.30 14.86 5.48
N ALA A 108 0.36 15.47 4.50
CA ALA A 108 0.18 15.15 3.08
C ALA A 108 0.74 13.77 2.67
N VAL A 109 1.57 13.13 3.48
CA VAL A 109 2.02 11.74 3.20
C VAL A 109 0.85 10.75 3.15
N THR A 110 -0.28 11.10 3.76
CA THR A 110 -1.49 10.27 3.75
C THR A 110 -2.06 10.03 2.35
N PHE A 111 -1.82 10.93 1.39
CA PHE A 111 -2.24 10.73 0.00
C PHE A 111 -1.56 9.54 -0.69
N ASP A 112 -0.41 9.11 -0.19
CA ASP A 112 0.32 7.96 -0.70
C ASP A 112 -0.26 6.62 -0.17
N THR A 113 -0.80 6.61 1.05
CA THR A 113 -1.50 5.45 1.62
C THR A 113 -2.99 5.43 1.25
N GLY A 114 -3.70 6.49 1.57
CA GLY A 114 -5.14 6.64 1.40
C GLY A 114 -5.74 7.60 2.42
N LEU A 115 -6.90 8.16 2.10
CA LEU A 115 -7.68 9.04 2.97
C LEU A 115 -8.93 8.33 3.47
N SER A 116 -9.46 8.77 4.60
CA SER A 116 -10.76 8.30 5.11
C SER A 116 -11.86 8.55 4.09
N PHE A 117 -12.71 7.53 3.86
CA PHE A 117 -13.70 7.52 2.76
C PHE A 117 -13.11 7.79 1.38
N GLY A 118 -11.84 7.44 1.20
CA GLY A 118 -11.06 7.71 0.00
C GLY A 118 -11.32 6.71 -1.14
N MET A 119 -10.44 6.77 -2.12
CA MET A 119 -10.47 5.91 -3.30
C MET A 119 -10.15 4.45 -2.92
N ASN A 120 -10.79 3.50 -3.59
CA ASN A 120 -10.40 2.10 -3.51
C ASN A 120 -9.07 1.85 -4.24
N ALA A 121 -8.52 0.63 -4.14
CA ALA A 121 -7.21 0.29 -4.69
C ALA A 121 -7.08 0.59 -6.20
N ARG A 122 -8.11 0.30 -7.00
CA ARG A 122 -8.10 0.58 -8.44
C ARG A 122 -8.12 2.07 -8.72
N GLN A 123 -8.98 2.81 -8.05
CA GLN A 123 -9.11 4.26 -8.17
C GLN A 123 -7.83 4.98 -7.72
N HIS A 124 -7.25 4.54 -6.60
CA HIS A 124 -5.99 5.08 -6.08
C HIS A 124 -4.84 4.87 -7.09
N ASN A 125 -4.68 3.65 -7.59
CA ASN A 125 -3.67 3.36 -8.62
C ASN A 125 -3.89 4.18 -9.90
N SER A 126 -5.16 4.37 -10.30
CA SER A 126 -5.50 5.21 -11.46
C SER A 126 -5.08 6.67 -11.24
N TRP A 127 -5.35 7.22 -10.05
CA TRP A 127 -4.91 8.57 -9.70
C TRP A 127 -3.39 8.70 -9.67
N VAL A 128 -2.70 7.75 -9.03
CA VAL A 128 -1.23 7.77 -8.94
C VAL A 128 -0.58 7.75 -10.32
N HIS A 129 -0.98 6.81 -11.18
CA HIS A 129 -0.30 6.59 -12.46
C HIS A 129 -0.82 7.49 -13.60
N PHE A 130 -2.09 7.87 -13.61
CA PHE A 130 -2.71 8.60 -14.72
C PHE A 130 -3.42 9.90 -14.31
N GLY A 131 -3.72 10.09 -13.02
CA GLY A 131 -4.35 11.31 -12.48
C GLY A 131 -3.36 12.37 -12.01
N GLY A 132 -2.05 12.17 -12.20
CA GLY A 132 -1.01 13.11 -11.79
C GLY A 132 -0.54 12.94 -10.34
N GLY A 133 -1.08 11.98 -9.60
CA GLY A 133 -0.77 11.75 -8.19
C GLY A 133 0.70 11.47 -7.92
N LEU A 134 1.35 10.60 -8.73
CA LEU A 134 2.76 10.27 -8.56
C LEU A 134 3.67 11.50 -8.64
N LYS A 135 3.39 12.41 -9.57
CA LYS A 135 4.17 13.64 -9.71
C LYS A 135 4.07 14.51 -8.45
N LEU A 136 2.85 14.70 -7.93
CA LEU A 136 2.61 15.50 -6.74
C LEU A 136 3.25 14.88 -5.49
N LEU A 137 3.13 13.58 -5.33
CA LEU A 137 3.76 12.84 -4.23
C LEU A 137 5.29 12.90 -4.30
N ARG A 138 5.89 12.67 -5.47
CA ARG A 138 7.35 12.78 -5.65
C ARG A 138 7.87 14.18 -5.38
N GLU A 139 7.12 15.21 -5.75
CA GLU A 139 7.48 16.60 -5.45
C GLU A 139 7.47 16.86 -3.95
N MET A 140 6.45 16.39 -3.22
CA MET A 140 6.41 16.45 -1.75
C MET A 140 7.57 15.69 -1.11
N TYR A 141 7.80 14.43 -1.49
CA TYR A 141 8.85 13.61 -0.91
C TYR A 141 10.27 14.09 -1.24
N SER A 142 10.45 14.81 -2.35
CA SER A 142 11.76 15.36 -2.74
C SER A 142 12.33 16.34 -1.71
N GLN A 143 11.45 17.01 -0.93
CA GLN A 143 11.84 17.92 0.15
C GLN A 143 12.53 17.17 1.31
N TYR A 144 12.32 15.86 1.40
CA TYR A 144 12.90 14.96 2.40
C TYR A 144 14.04 14.09 1.83
N ASN A 145 14.59 14.42 0.67
CA ASN A 145 15.58 13.58 -0.01
C ASN A 145 15.09 12.15 -0.28
N ILE A 146 13.81 11.99 -0.63
CA ILE A 146 13.13 10.70 -0.84
C ILE A 146 12.52 10.65 -2.25
N VAL A 147 12.60 9.46 -2.87
CA VAL A 147 11.81 9.06 -4.03
C VAL A 147 10.85 7.95 -3.58
N ASN A 148 9.54 8.12 -3.82
CA ASN A 148 8.53 7.15 -3.43
C ASN A 148 8.07 6.27 -4.58
N PHE A 149 7.63 5.06 -4.24
CA PHE A 149 7.03 4.08 -5.15
C PHE A 149 5.85 3.40 -4.46
N VAL A 150 4.73 3.27 -5.15
CA VAL A 150 3.68 2.36 -4.72
C VAL A 150 4.20 0.94 -4.89
N ALA A 151 4.18 0.15 -3.83
CA ALA A 151 4.84 -1.17 -3.79
C ALA A 151 3.97 -2.24 -3.11
N GLY A 152 2.67 -2.06 -3.14
CA GLY A 152 1.67 -2.97 -2.61
C GLY A 152 0.34 -2.27 -2.34
N ASN A 153 -0.68 -3.06 -2.04
CA ASN A 153 -1.96 -2.58 -1.55
C ASN A 153 -2.64 -3.69 -0.74
N VAL A 154 -3.28 -3.33 0.35
CA VAL A 154 -3.98 -4.32 1.20
C VAL A 154 -5.49 -4.40 0.90
N GLY A 155 -5.97 -3.59 -0.04
CA GLY A 155 -7.39 -3.48 -0.36
C GLY A 155 -8.17 -2.66 0.67
N VAL A 156 -9.49 -2.83 0.65
CA VAL A 156 -10.36 -2.26 1.68
C VAL A 156 -10.16 -3.01 3.00
N GLN A 157 -10.10 -2.25 4.07
CA GLN A 157 -9.85 -2.81 5.41
C GLN A 157 -11.16 -3.06 6.17
N MET A 158 -11.03 -3.80 7.28
CA MET A 158 -12.08 -3.90 8.28
C MET A 158 -12.02 -2.73 9.26
N GLY A 159 -13.15 -2.45 9.91
CA GLY A 159 -13.28 -1.34 10.86
C GLY A 159 -12.58 -1.58 12.21
N GLY A 160 -12.07 -2.78 12.42
CA GLY A 160 -11.30 -3.16 13.61
C GLY A 160 -12.06 -3.99 14.62
N TRP A 161 -11.35 -4.34 15.69
CA TRP A 161 -11.79 -5.20 16.81
C TRP A 161 -12.09 -4.36 18.04
N PHE A 162 -13.24 -4.62 18.64
CA PHE A 162 -13.75 -3.87 19.80
C PHE A 162 -14.08 -4.81 20.95
N ARG A 163 -13.69 -4.43 22.16
CA ARG A 163 -14.04 -5.16 23.39
C ARG A 163 -15.50 -4.97 23.77
N LYS A 164 -16.10 -3.83 23.38
CA LYS A 164 -17.52 -3.50 23.58
C LYS A 164 -18.17 -3.14 22.24
N GLU A 165 -19.45 -3.36 22.14
CA GLU A 165 -20.23 -3.03 20.95
C GLU A 165 -20.41 -1.51 20.82
N ILE A 166 -20.22 -0.99 19.60
CA ILE A 166 -20.48 0.41 19.24
C ILE A 166 -21.92 0.51 18.76
N LYS A 167 -22.76 1.16 19.52
CA LYS A 167 -24.21 1.26 19.27
C LYS A 167 -24.61 2.58 18.64
N ASP A 168 -23.84 3.64 18.90
CA ASP A 168 -24.10 5.03 18.57
C ASP A 168 -22.82 5.87 18.70
N LEU A 169 -22.93 7.17 18.47
CA LEU A 169 -21.83 8.13 18.63
C LEU A 169 -21.32 8.23 20.08
N ASP A 170 -22.20 8.05 21.07
CA ASP A 170 -21.80 8.13 22.47
C ASP A 170 -20.85 7.00 22.85
N SER A 171 -20.96 5.86 22.16
CA SER A 171 -20.04 4.73 22.31
C SER A 171 -18.58 5.04 21.95
N LEU A 172 -18.33 6.13 21.22
CA LEU A 172 -16.99 6.58 20.85
C LEU A 172 -16.35 7.51 21.91
N GLN A 173 -17.13 8.05 22.85
CA GLN A 173 -16.62 9.01 23.83
C GLN A 173 -15.61 8.36 24.78
N GLY A 174 -14.37 8.86 24.74
CA GLY A 174 -13.26 8.33 25.55
C GLY A 174 -12.75 6.97 25.12
N LEU A 175 -13.23 6.38 24.01
CA LEU A 175 -12.80 5.08 23.49
C LEU A 175 -11.31 5.12 23.14
N LYS A 176 -10.50 4.35 23.84
CA LYS A 176 -9.07 4.20 23.56
C LYS A 176 -8.90 3.20 22.43
N MET A 177 -8.57 3.69 21.24
CA MET A 177 -8.42 2.83 20.06
C MET A 177 -7.02 2.92 19.48
N ARG A 178 -6.37 1.76 19.32
CA ARG A 178 -5.18 1.70 18.47
C ARG A 178 -5.61 1.88 17.02
N ILE A 179 -5.19 2.98 16.45
CA ILE A 179 -5.37 3.31 15.05
C ILE A 179 -4.26 4.27 14.64
N GLY A 180 -3.75 4.10 13.43
CA GLY A 180 -2.73 4.97 12.86
C GLY A 180 -3.31 6.13 12.04
N GLY A 181 -2.44 7.07 11.70
CA GLY A 181 -2.63 8.01 10.63
C GLY A 181 -3.85 8.91 10.74
N ILE A 182 -4.39 9.20 9.56
CA ILE A 182 -5.46 10.18 9.38
C ILE A 182 -6.81 9.71 9.98
N GLY A 183 -7.07 8.41 9.97
CA GLY A 183 -8.26 7.84 10.59
C GLY A 183 -8.34 8.12 12.10
N GLY A 184 -7.19 8.09 12.78
CA GLY A 184 -7.08 8.48 14.18
C GLY A 184 -7.43 9.95 14.41
N MET A 185 -7.01 10.85 13.51
CA MET A 185 -7.37 12.28 13.61
C MET A 185 -8.87 12.48 13.47
N VAL A 186 -9.55 11.78 12.56
CA VAL A 186 -11.02 11.82 12.43
C VAL A 186 -11.69 11.28 13.69
N LEU A 187 -11.25 10.13 14.21
CA LEU A 187 -11.81 9.55 15.45
C LEU A 187 -11.64 10.48 16.66
N SER A 188 -10.53 11.18 16.74
CA SER A 188 -10.33 12.19 17.80
C SER A 188 -11.38 13.29 17.76
N LYS A 189 -11.80 13.73 16.56
CA LYS A 189 -12.91 14.70 16.39
C LYS A 189 -14.28 14.13 16.79
N LEU A 190 -14.40 12.82 16.90
CA LEU A 190 -15.61 12.12 17.36
C LEU A 190 -15.57 11.76 18.87
N GLY A 191 -14.54 12.20 19.59
CA GLY A 191 -14.39 12.00 21.02
C GLY A 191 -13.62 10.74 21.43
N ALA A 192 -13.11 9.94 20.48
CA ALA A 192 -12.23 8.82 20.78
C ALA A 192 -10.81 9.30 21.13
N VAL A 193 -10.03 8.41 21.73
CA VAL A 193 -8.63 8.64 22.11
C VAL A 193 -7.72 7.71 21.32
N PRO A 194 -7.26 8.14 20.13
CA PRO A 194 -6.38 7.33 19.28
C PRO A 194 -5.04 7.05 19.98
N GLN A 195 -4.52 5.84 19.78
CA GLN A 195 -3.25 5.40 20.32
C GLN A 195 -2.38 4.85 19.18
N GLN A 196 -1.15 5.31 19.04
CA GLN A 196 -0.18 4.71 18.12
C GLN A 196 0.61 3.63 18.86
N ILE A 197 0.27 2.37 18.61
CA ILE A 197 0.89 1.20 19.23
C ILE A 197 1.49 0.34 18.12
N PRO A 198 2.75 -0.14 18.26
CA PRO A 198 3.36 -1.06 17.30
C PRO A 198 2.53 -2.35 17.13
N PRO A 199 2.54 -2.98 15.93
CA PRO A 199 1.76 -4.19 15.68
C PRO A 199 2.01 -5.32 16.69
N SER A 200 3.24 -5.49 17.16
CA SER A 200 3.62 -6.50 18.16
C SER A 200 2.91 -6.34 19.50
N ASP A 201 2.44 -5.14 19.83
CA ASP A 201 1.92 -4.80 21.15
C ASP A 201 0.39 -4.69 21.19
N ILE A 202 -0.27 -4.82 20.03
CA ILE A 202 -1.73 -4.65 19.91
C ILE A 202 -2.46 -5.71 20.75
N TYR A 203 -2.11 -6.99 20.57
CA TYR A 203 -2.75 -8.08 21.30
C TYR A 203 -2.69 -7.87 22.82
N SER A 204 -1.49 -7.66 23.35
CA SER A 204 -1.28 -7.47 24.79
C SER A 204 -1.96 -6.22 25.34
N SER A 205 -2.06 -5.17 24.54
CA SER A 205 -2.75 -3.93 24.92
C SER A 205 -4.27 -4.11 25.00
N LEU A 206 -4.87 -4.85 24.07
CA LEU A 206 -6.29 -5.25 24.13
C LEU A 206 -6.55 -6.20 25.30
N GLU A 207 -5.71 -7.22 25.48
CA GLU A 207 -5.84 -8.21 26.54
C GLU A 207 -5.83 -7.56 27.93
N LYS A 208 -4.88 -6.66 28.18
CA LYS A 208 -4.76 -5.92 29.46
C LYS A 208 -5.80 -4.81 29.62
N GLY A 209 -6.54 -4.45 28.56
CA GLY A 209 -7.52 -3.38 28.58
C GLY A 209 -6.90 -1.98 28.65
N THR A 210 -5.64 -1.81 28.25
CA THR A 210 -5.04 -0.50 28.10
C THR A 210 -5.62 0.25 26.90
N ILE A 211 -6.14 -0.50 25.93
CA ILE A 211 -6.98 -0.02 24.83
C ILE A 211 -8.29 -0.80 24.77
N ASP A 212 -9.33 -0.16 24.25
CA ASP A 212 -10.69 -0.71 24.13
C ASP A 212 -10.94 -1.31 22.74
N ALA A 213 -10.19 -0.86 21.75
CA ALA A 213 -10.33 -1.28 20.37
C ALA A 213 -8.98 -1.18 19.61
N ALA A 214 -8.88 -1.94 18.52
CA ALA A 214 -7.75 -1.85 17.60
C ALA A 214 -8.20 -2.12 16.17
N GLU A 215 -7.70 -1.31 15.26
CA GLU A 215 -7.74 -1.54 13.83
C GLU A 215 -6.37 -2.09 13.40
N TRP A 216 -6.38 -3.02 12.43
CA TRP A 216 -5.14 -3.46 11.78
C TRP A 216 -5.32 -3.47 10.27
N ILE A 217 -5.74 -4.55 9.64
CA ILE A 217 -5.92 -4.61 8.18
C ILE A 217 -7.24 -5.32 7.85
N GLY A 218 -7.26 -6.64 8.01
CA GLY A 218 -8.37 -7.45 7.59
C GLY A 218 -8.25 -8.89 8.08
N PRO A 219 -9.23 -9.75 7.74
CA PRO A 219 -9.44 -11.03 8.40
C PRO A 219 -8.21 -11.92 8.47
N TYR A 220 -7.41 -11.99 7.41
CA TYR A 220 -6.28 -12.90 7.36
C TYR A 220 -5.13 -12.50 8.29
N ASP A 221 -4.76 -11.24 8.29
CA ASP A 221 -3.71 -10.74 9.18
C ASP A 221 -4.21 -10.61 10.62
N ASP A 222 -5.46 -10.21 10.82
CA ASP A 222 -6.10 -10.07 12.12
C ASP A 222 -6.20 -11.42 12.86
N GLU A 223 -6.49 -12.51 12.12
CA GLU A 223 -6.45 -13.87 12.65
C GLU A 223 -5.06 -14.23 13.17
N LYS A 224 -4.01 -13.93 12.39
CA LYS A 224 -2.62 -14.21 12.78
C LYS A 224 -2.17 -13.43 14.02
N LEU A 225 -2.69 -12.22 14.18
CA LEU A 225 -2.48 -11.42 15.38
C LEU A 225 -3.33 -11.89 16.57
N GLY A 226 -4.33 -12.77 16.34
CA GLY A 226 -5.17 -13.35 17.38
C GLY A 226 -6.15 -12.37 18.00
N LEU A 227 -6.53 -11.29 17.31
CA LEU A 227 -7.33 -10.20 17.86
C LEU A 227 -8.72 -10.63 18.29
N ASN A 228 -9.30 -11.65 17.62
CA ASN A 228 -10.57 -12.26 17.98
C ASN A 228 -10.60 -12.88 19.39
N LYS A 229 -9.46 -13.23 19.96
CA LYS A 229 -9.36 -13.85 21.29
C LYS A 229 -9.50 -12.84 22.43
N VAL A 230 -9.26 -11.57 22.16
CA VAL A 230 -9.21 -10.48 23.17
C VAL A 230 -10.25 -9.38 22.93
N ALA A 231 -10.90 -9.36 21.77
CA ALA A 231 -11.98 -8.45 21.43
C ALA A 231 -13.01 -9.16 20.53
N PRO A 232 -14.30 -9.33 20.99
CA PRO A 232 -15.25 -10.19 20.30
C PRO A 232 -16.00 -9.51 19.14
N PHE A 233 -16.01 -8.18 19.05
CA PHE A 233 -16.78 -7.46 18.03
C PHE A 233 -15.88 -7.02 16.88
N TYR A 234 -16.20 -7.47 15.67
CA TYR A 234 -15.45 -7.18 14.45
C TYR A 234 -16.27 -6.31 13.52
N TYR A 235 -15.82 -5.09 13.29
CA TYR A 235 -16.58 -4.07 12.58
C TYR A 235 -16.20 -3.95 11.10
N SER A 236 -17.19 -3.55 10.29
CA SER A 236 -17.08 -3.24 8.85
C SER A 236 -17.94 -2.02 8.53
N PRO A 237 -17.62 -1.26 7.47
CA PRO A 237 -16.35 -1.27 6.71
C PRO A 237 -15.24 -0.51 7.43
N GLY A 238 -13.99 -0.73 6.99
CA GLY A 238 -12.85 0.10 7.37
C GLY A 238 -12.85 1.42 6.62
N TRP A 239 -13.58 2.40 7.12
CA TRP A 239 -13.74 3.71 6.49
C TRP A 239 -12.52 4.62 6.63
N PHE A 240 -11.56 4.24 7.45
CA PHE A 240 -10.34 5.03 7.77
C PHE A 240 -9.48 5.30 6.55
N GLU A 241 -9.45 4.35 5.62
CA GLU A 241 -8.78 4.43 4.34
C GLU A 241 -9.64 3.68 3.32
N GLY A 242 -9.89 4.25 2.13
CA GLY A 242 -10.66 3.58 1.06
C GLY A 242 -9.93 2.33 0.53
N SER A 243 -8.62 2.35 0.61
CA SER A 243 -7.66 1.24 0.52
C SER A 243 -6.37 1.72 1.15
N ALA A 244 -5.51 0.80 1.62
CA ALA A 244 -4.20 1.19 2.10
C ALA A 244 -3.11 0.74 1.12
N SER A 245 -2.53 1.72 0.45
CA SER A 245 -1.38 1.53 -0.44
C SER A 245 -0.10 1.42 0.38
N LEU A 246 0.74 0.45 0.04
CA LEU A 246 2.05 0.26 0.64
C LEU A 246 3.09 1.04 -0.17
N THR A 247 3.93 1.77 0.53
CA THR A 247 4.93 2.64 -0.08
C THR A 247 6.33 2.12 0.19
N THR A 248 7.14 2.13 -0.83
CA THR A 248 8.60 2.06 -0.69
C THR A 248 9.18 3.46 -0.89
N MET A 249 9.77 3.99 0.16
CA MET A 249 10.57 5.22 0.11
C MET A 249 12.02 4.83 -0.09
N VAL A 250 12.69 5.50 -1.01
CA VAL A 250 14.10 5.28 -1.34
C VAL A 250 14.85 6.57 -1.10
N ASN A 251 16.02 6.51 -0.46
CA ASN A 251 16.92 7.65 -0.37
C ASN A 251 17.26 8.15 -1.78
N LYS A 252 17.09 9.44 -2.04
CA LYS A 252 17.24 10.01 -3.38
C LYS A 252 18.65 9.85 -3.92
N ASP A 253 19.68 10.05 -3.10
CA ASP A 253 21.06 9.93 -3.54
C ASP A 253 21.40 8.47 -3.90
N ALA A 254 20.93 7.51 -3.10
CA ALA A 254 21.06 6.09 -3.41
C ALA A 254 20.31 5.72 -4.70
N TRP A 255 19.12 6.28 -4.91
CA TRP A 255 18.35 6.09 -6.15
C TRP A 255 19.08 6.66 -7.36
N GLU A 256 19.57 7.89 -7.28
CA GLU A 256 20.26 8.55 -8.39
C GLU A 256 21.54 7.81 -8.81
N ALA A 257 22.24 7.19 -7.87
CA ALA A 257 23.43 6.38 -8.11
C ALA A 257 23.15 5.05 -8.85
N LEU A 258 21.89 4.58 -8.91
CA LEU A 258 21.57 3.32 -9.59
C LEU A 258 21.71 3.43 -11.11
N PRO A 259 22.20 2.37 -11.78
CA PRO A 259 22.11 2.21 -13.24
C PRO A 259 20.65 2.22 -13.70
N ALA A 260 20.40 2.67 -14.92
CA ALA A 260 19.07 2.81 -15.48
C ALA A 260 18.28 1.47 -15.51
N ASN A 261 18.96 0.36 -15.82
CA ASN A 261 18.35 -0.97 -15.80
C ASN A 261 17.96 -1.43 -14.38
N PHE A 262 18.70 -1.04 -13.33
CA PHE A 262 18.35 -1.35 -11.94
C PHE A 262 17.17 -0.50 -11.46
N LYS A 263 17.10 0.76 -11.88
CA LYS A 263 15.92 1.61 -11.66
C LYS A 263 14.66 0.99 -12.26
N ALA A 264 14.76 0.56 -13.54
CA ALA A 264 13.63 -0.10 -14.21
C ALA A 264 13.22 -1.43 -13.54
N ALA A 265 14.19 -2.22 -13.09
CA ALA A 265 13.92 -3.46 -12.35
C ALA A 265 13.19 -3.20 -11.03
N PHE A 266 13.62 -2.19 -10.28
CA PHE A 266 13.00 -1.79 -9.02
C PHE A 266 11.55 -1.29 -9.23
N GLU A 267 11.34 -0.40 -10.19
CA GLU A 267 10.00 0.11 -10.53
C GLU A 267 9.06 -1.03 -10.99
N THR A 268 9.57 -1.95 -11.80
CA THR A 268 8.82 -3.13 -12.25
C THR A 268 8.41 -4.01 -11.06
N ALA A 269 9.33 -4.28 -10.14
CA ALA A 269 9.05 -5.07 -8.94
C ALA A 269 8.01 -4.39 -8.02
N CYS A 270 8.07 -3.07 -7.86
CA CYS A 270 7.07 -2.30 -7.11
C CYS A 270 5.67 -2.42 -7.74
N ASN A 271 5.56 -2.21 -9.05
CA ASN A 271 4.28 -2.32 -9.77
C ASN A 271 3.72 -3.74 -9.72
N GLU A 272 4.56 -4.77 -9.86
CA GLU A 272 4.17 -6.18 -9.74
C GLU A 272 3.62 -6.48 -8.35
N GLN A 273 4.30 -6.01 -7.29
CA GLN A 273 3.84 -6.22 -5.92
C GLN A 273 2.56 -5.45 -5.59
N THR A 274 2.30 -4.31 -6.20
CA THR A 274 1.03 -3.58 -6.05
C THR A 274 -0.17 -4.43 -6.48
N MET A 275 -0.04 -5.19 -7.56
CA MET A 275 -1.08 -6.11 -8.03
C MET A 275 -1.11 -7.39 -7.18
N LEU A 276 0.03 -8.02 -6.94
CA LEU A 276 0.09 -9.35 -6.31
C LEU A 276 -0.29 -9.32 -4.83
N SER A 277 0.08 -8.28 -4.10
CA SER A 277 -0.31 -8.15 -2.69
C SER A 277 -1.82 -7.98 -2.54
N LEU A 278 -2.45 -7.14 -3.35
CA LEU A 278 -3.91 -6.97 -3.38
C LEU A 278 -4.61 -8.29 -3.67
N ALA A 279 -4.20 -8.98 -4.75
CA ALA A 279 -4.77 -10.27 -5.13
C ALA A 279 -4.62 -11.32 -4.02
N LYS A 280 -3.50 -11.32 -3.28
CA LYS A 280 -3.27 -12.23 -2.16
C LYS A 280 -4.23 -11.95 -1.01
N TYR A 281 -4.45 -10.69 -0.64
CA TYR A 281 -5.43 -10.31 0.39
C TYR A 281 -6.86 -10.72 -0.02
N ASP A 282 -7.28 -10.40 -1.24
CA ASP A 282 -8.61 -10.74 -1.74
C ASP A 282 -8.85 -12.26 -1.79
N ALA A 283 -7.82 -13.04 -2.09
CA ALA A 283 -7.91 -14.50 -2.10
C ALA A 283 -7.98 -15.12 -0.69
N LEU A 284 -7.29 -14.53 0.30
CA LEU A 284 -7.15 -15.13 1.63
C LEU A 284 -8.20 -14.63 2.64
N ASN A 285 -8.60 -13.37 2.56
CA ASN A 285 -9.55 -12.76 3.49
C ASN A 285 -10.90 -13.49 3.60
N PRO A 286 -11.54 -13.98 2.51
CA PRO A 286 -12.83 -14.67 2.64
C PRO A 286 -12.76 -15.95 3.47
N GLY A 287 -11.68 -16.72 3.35
CA GLY A 287 -11.44 -17.92 4.15
C GLY A 287 -11.23 -17.60 5.62
N ALA A 288 -10.38 -16.62 5.90
CA ALA A 288 -10.08 -16.16 7.24
C ALA A 288 -11.31 -15.55 7.94
N LEU A 289 -12.12 -14.76 7.22
CA LEU A 289 -13.36 -14.21 7.79
C LEU A 289 -14.33 -15.31 8.24
N ARG A 290 -14.54 -16.33 7.40
CA ARG A 290 -15.39 -17.47 7.77
C ARG A 290 -14.87 -18.17 9.01
N LYS A 291 -13.57 -18.38 9.12
CA LYS A 291 -12.93 -19.02 10.27
C LYS A 291 -13.12 -18.17 11.53
N LEU A 292 -12.82 -16.86 11.48
CA LEU A 292 -13.02 -15.95 12.61
C LEU A 292 -14.46 -15.96 13.13
N VAL A 293 -15.44 -15.93 12.22
CA VAL A 293 -16.86 -16.00 12.59
C VAL A 293 -17.21 -17.35 13.22
N ALA A 294 -16.71 -18.46 12.66
CA ALA A 294 -16.90 -19.78 13.24
C ALA A 294 -16.25 -19.92 14.64
N GLU A 295 -15.18 -19.21 14.91
CA GLU A 295 -14.51 -19.12 16.21
C GLU A 295 -15.19 -18.15 17.20
N GLY A 296 -16.31 -17.51 16.80
CA GLY A 296 -17.14 -16.68 17.68
C GLY A 296 -16.97 -15.17 17.51
N ALA A 297 -16.24 -14.71 16.51
CA ALA A 297 -16.17 -13.28 16.20
C ALA A 297 -17.57 -12.76 15.79
N LYS A 298 -17.98 -11.66 16.40
CA LYS A 298 -19.28 -11.03 16.17
C LYS A 298 -19.15 -9.95 15.12
N LEU A 299 -19.40 -10.29 13.85
CA LEU A 299 -19.39 -9.33 12.76
C LEU A 299 -20.47 -8.26 12.97
N ARG A 300 -20.09 -7.00 12.82
CA ARG A 300 -20.96 -5.82 12.98
C ARG A 300 -20.70 -4.81 11.89
N TYR A 301 -21.74 -4.04 11.57
CA TYR A 301 -21.60 -2.82 10.78
C TYR A 301 -21.63 -1.62 11.70
N PHE A 302 -20.83 -0.59 11.36
CA PHE A 302 -20.94 0.67 12.10
C PHE A 302 -22.35 1.27 11.96
N PRO A 303 -22.92 1.84 13.04
CA PRO A 303 -24.16 2.57 12.97
C PRO A 303 -24.11 3.71 11.93
N LYS A 304 -25.26 3.99 11.31
CA LYS A 304 -25.34 5.00 10.24
C LYS A 304 -24.99 6.41 10.72
N ASP A 305 -25.33 6.76 11.95
CA ASP A 305 -25.00 8.02 12.59
C ASP A 305 -23.50 8.16 12.81
N VAL A 306 -22.81 7.08 13.24
CA VAL A 306 -21.34 7.02 13.35
C VAL A 306 -20.68 7.21 11.98
N MET A 307 -21.15 6.49 10.95
CA MET A 307 -20.61 6.62 9.60
C MET A 307 -20.80 8.03 9.03
N LYS A 308 -22.00 8.61 9.23
CA LYS A 308 -22.28 9.98 8.76
C LYS A 308 -21.43 11.01 9.47
N ALA A 309 -21.31 10.92 10.79
CA ALA A 309 -20.49 11.82 11.57
C ALA A 309 -19.00 11.70 11.22
N ALA A 310 -18.49 10.47 11.01
CA ALA A 310 -17.13 10.23 10.59
C ALA A 310 -16.84 10.85 9.20
N TYR A 311 -17.78 10.71 8.27
CA TYR A 311 -17.68 11.35 6.95
C TYR A 311 -17.62 12.87 7.07
N ASP A 312 -18.54 13.48 7.81
CA ASP A 312 -18.58 14.94 8.00
C ASP A 312 -17.29 15.47 8.66
N LYS A 313 -16.83 14.78 9.72
CA LYS A 313 -15.57 15.14 10.39
C LYS A 313 -14.34 14.93 9.52
N SER A 314 -14.38 13.99 8.59
CA SER A 314 -13.33 13.88 7.58
C SER A 314 -13.28 15.12 6.67
N GLN A 315 -14.44 15.60 6.17
CA GLN A 315 -14.48 16.79 5.31
C GLN A 315 -14.01 18.06 6.04
N GLU A 316 -14.38 18.23 7.32
CA GLU A 316 -13.88 19.30 8.16
C GLU A 316 -12.34 19.22 8.29
N LEU A 317 -11.82 18.02 8.56
CA LEU A 317 -10.39 17.78 8.71
C LEU A 317 -9.61 18.10 7.42
N TRP A 318 -10.14 17.71 6.24
CA TRP A 318 -9.48 18.01 4.96
C TRP A 318 -9.34 19.52 4.73
N LYS A 319 -10.37 20.28 5.13
CA LYS A 319 -10.29 21.74 5.08
C LYS A 319 -9.21 22.28 6.03
N GLU A 320 -9.21 21.87 7.29
CA GLU A 320 -8.21 22.31 8.28
C GLU A 320 -6.77 21.97 7.85
N LEU A 321 -6.57 20.77 7.29
CA LEU A 321 -5.26 20.35 6.79
C LEU A 321 -4.84 21.12 5.54
N SER A 322 -5.79 21.45 4.66
CA SER A 322 -5.51 22.34 3.52
C SER A 322 -5.16 23.75 3.95
N ASP A 323 -5.77 24.26 5.02
CA ASP A 323 -5.49 25.61 5.54
C ASP A 323 -4.13 25.66 6.29
N SER A 324 -3.66 24.53 6.85
CA SER A 324 -2.47 24.48 7.71
C SER A 324 -1.23 23.82 7.10
N ASN A 325 -1.36 23.08 6.00
CA ASN A 325 -0.26 22.35 5.35
C ASN A 325 -0.24 22.64 3.85
N ALA A 326 0.82 23.27 3.37
CA ALA A 326 0.97 23.69 1.98
C ALA A 326 1.01 22.50 1.00
N ASP A 327 1.64 21.37 1.37
CA ASP A 327 1.66 20.17 0.54
C ASP A 327 0.27 19.55 0.47
N PHE A 328 -0.46 19.49 1.58
CA PHE A 328 -1.84 19.02 1.60
C PHE A 328 -2.73 19.89 0.70
N ALA A 329 -2.64 21.21 0.85
CA ALA A 329 -3.36 22.17 0.00
C ALA A 329 -3.08 22.02 -1.49
N LYS A 330 -1.83 21.63 -1.84
CA LYS A 330 -1.40 21.43 -3.22
C LYS A 330 -1.93 20.12 -3.82
N ILE A 331 -1.95 19.04 -3.03
CA ILE A 331 -2.31 17.69 -3.51
C ILE A 331 -3.83 17.48 -3.50
N TYR A 332 -4.52 17.93 -2.45
CA TYR A 332 -5.93 17.65 -2.20
C TYR A 332 -6.87 18.01 -3.36
N PRO A 333 -6.77 19.15 -4.04
CA PRO A 333 -7.65 19.48 -5.15
C PRO A 333 -7.59 18.47 -6.31
N SER A 334 -6.38 18.01 -6.66
CA SER A 334 -6.19 16.98 -7.70
C SER A 334 -6.80 15.64 -7.27
N TRP A 335 -6.52 15.23 -6.04
CA TRP A 335 -7.03 13.98 -5.48
C TRP A 335 -8.57 13.99 -5.40
N LYS A 336 -9.16 15.08 -4.91
CA LYS A 336 -10.61 15.22 -4.76
C LYS A 336 -11.34 15.21 -6.09
N ALA A 337 -10.87 15.99 -7.06
CA ALA A 337 -11.48 16.06 -8.40
C ALA A 337 -11.44 14.67 -9.08
N PHE A 338 -10.32 13.94 -8.92
CA PHE A 338 -10.19 12.59 -9.46
C PHE A 338 -11.12 11.61 -8.76
N GLN A 339 -11.22 11.66 -7.42
CA GLN A 339 -12.15 10.82 -6.65
C GLN A 339 -13.60 11.03 -7.10
N GLU A 340 -14.04 12.28 -7.30
CA GLU A 340 -15.41 12.61 -7.76
C GLU A 340 -15.67 12.06 -9.17
N GLN A 341 -14.69 12.16 -10.06
CA GLN A 341 -14.76 11.60 -11.41
C GLN A 341 -14.85 10.07 -11.39
N GLU A 342 -13.98 9.41 -10.63
CA GLU A 342 -13.99 7.96 -10.48
C GLU A 342 -15.27 7.45 -9.82
N ALA A 343 -15.78 8.15 -8.80
CA ALA A 343 -17.04 7.79 -8.15
C ALA A 343 -18.21 7.80 -9.13
N SER A 344 -18.24 8.73 -10.10
CA SER A 344 -19.25 8.78 -11.15
C SER A 344 -19.18 7.55 -12.05
N TRP A 345 -17.99 7.15 -12.47
CA TRP A 345 -17.78 5.95 -13.29
C TRP A 345 -18.09 4.66 -12.53
N PHE A 346 -17.52 4.49 -11.36
CA PHE A 346 -17.69 3.27 -10.57
C PHE A 346 -19.14 3.03 -10.15
N ARG A 347 -19.92 4.09 -9.91
CA ARG A 347 -21.35 3.97 -9.62
C ARG A 347 -22.11 3.34 -10.79
N VAL A 348 -21.79 3.72 -12.02
CA VAL A 348 -22.49 3.22 -13.22
C VAL A 348 -22.01 1.82 -13.61
N ALA A 349 -20.71 1.58 -13.56
CA ALA A 349 -20.11 0.32 -13.98
C ALA A 349 -20.07 -0.71 -12.81
N GLU A 350 -19.12 -0.55 -11.89
CA GLU A 350 -18.82 -1.56 -10.88
C GLU A 350 -19.97 -1.74 -9.86
N SER A 351 -20.39 -0.66 -9.23
CA SER A 351 -21.40 -0.73 -8.17
C SER A 351 -22.74 -1.27 -8.66
N ALA A 352 -23.13 -0.94 -9.90
CA ALA A 352 -24.37 -1.46 -10.48
C ALA A 352 -24.29 -2.98 -10.70
N LEU A 353 -23.16 -3.47 -11.24
CA LEU A 353 -22.92 -4.90 -11.46
C LEU A 353 -22.77 -5.66 -10.13
N ASP A 354 -21.96 -5.14 -9.22
CA ASP A 354 -21.68 -5.77 -7.93
C ASP A 354 -22.96 -5.91 -7.09
N ASN A 355 -23.76 -4.85 -6.99
CA ASN A 355 -25.03 -4.89 -6.25
C ASN A 355 -25.98 -5.97 -6.79
N PHE A 356 -26.10 -6.09 -8.12
CA PHE A 356 -26.89 -7.14 -8.74
C PHE A 356 -26.34 -8.53 -8.44
N THR A 357 -25.04 -8.74 -8.71
CA THR A 357 -24.39 -10.05 -8.57
C THR A 357 -24.39 -10.52 -7.13
N PHE A 358 -24.04 -9.66 -6.18
CA PHE A 358 -24.03 -10.02 -4.76
C PHE A 358 -25.42 -10.34 -4.22
N SER A 359 -26.46 -9.62 -4.70
CA SER A 359 -27.83 -9.93 -4.31
C SER A 359 -28.27 -11.30 -4.82
N GLU A 360 -27.88 -11.73 -6.02
CA GLU A 360 -28.22 -13.03 -6.58
C GLU A 360 -27.42 -14.18 -5.93
N LEU A 361 -26.13 -13.95 -5.64
CA LEU A 361 -25.32 -14.94 -4.93
C LEU A 361 -25.78 -15.14 -3.47
N GLY A 362 -26.17 -14.07 -2.79
CA GLY A 362 -26.68 -14.12 -1.41
C GLY A 362 -28.00 -14.89 -1.25
N LYS A 363 -28.79 -15.07 -2.33
CA LYS A 363 -30.02 -15.89 -2.31
C LYS A 363 -29.73 -17.41 -2.35
N ARG A 364 -28.49 -17.82 -2.64
CA ARG A 364 -28.08 -19.22 -2.76
C ARG A 364 -27.31 -19.74 -1.55
N SER A 365 -26.96 -18.86 -0.62
CA SER A 365 -26.27 -19.16 0.64
C SER A 365 -27.24 -19.13 1.82
#